data_6ed36b8e4e276ffcadf4a229bd90198f
#
_entry.id   6ed36b8e4e276ffcadf4a229bd90198f
#
_cell.length_a   1.000
_cell.length_b   1.000
_cell.length_c   1.000
_cell.angle_alpha   90.00
_cell.angle_beta   90.00
_cell.angle_gamma   90.00
#
_symmetry.space_group_name_H-M   'P 1'
#
loop_
_entity.id
_entity.type
_entity.pdbx_description
1 polymer ?
#
loop_
_entity_poly.entity_id
_entity_poly.type
_entity_poly.pdbx_seq_one_letter_code
_entity_poly.pdbx_strand_id
1 'polypeptide(L)'
;GARPARPAMNPADDSAAAPADPALEISLPTSLELCQLGLATMVDIRQAFEIELKGAIPDTVHIPLFEVKQLLGHPLTEDEQDILDAGRPTPVDVQGFFTTINRLHHVHDQIVLIVCNSGRRSLYAAQLLRDMGYPKALSVAGGFQAWKKLQAAAPAPAQP
;
A
#
# COMPACT_ATOMS: atom_id res chain seq x y z
N GLY A 1 -1.98 -37.37 2.43
CA GLY A 1 -2.43 -37.42 1.09
C GLY A 1 -2.10 -36.19 0.31
N ALA A 2 -1.95 -36.38 -0.98
CA ALA A 2 -1.68 -35.26 -1.85
C ALA A 2 -2.80 -34.25 -1.72
N ARG A 3 -2.45 -33.00 -1.53
CA ARG A 3 -3.38 -31.91 -1.60
C ARG A 3 -4.12 -32.00 -2.95
N PRO A 4 -5.45 -32.01 -2.95
CA PRO A 4 -6.14 -32.02 -4.22
C PRO A 4 -5.64 -30.84 -5.04
N ALA A 5 -5.27 -31.12 -6.27
CA ALA A 5 -4.87 -30.07 -7.18
C ALA A 5 -5.94 -29.01 -7.13
N ARG A 6 -5.55 -27.76 -6.96
CA ARG A 6 -6.43 -26.62 -7.19
C ARG A 6 -7.15 -26.91 -8.50
N PRO A 7 -8.48 -26.87 -8.52
CA PRO A 7 -9.16 -27.05 -9.79
C PRO A 7 -8.49 -26.12 -10.79
N ALA A 8 -7.99 -26.69 -11.88
CA ALA A 8 -7.36 -25.92 -12.93
C ALA A 8 -8.30 -24.76 -13.24
N MET A 9 -7.85 -23.56 -12.98
CA MET A 9 -8.61 -22.38 -13.30
C MET A 9 -8.94 -22.46 -14.78
N ASN A 10 -10.22 -22.52 -15.09
CA ASN A 10 -10.66 -22.49 -16.45
C ASN A 10 -10.13 -21.19 -17.09
N PRO A 11 -9.46 -21.22 -18.24
CA PRO A 11 -9.01 -20.00 -18.91
C PRO A 11 -10.10 -18.96 -19.08
N ALA A 12 -11.35 -19.39 -19.22
CA ALA A 12 -12.49 -18.46 -19.30
C ALA A 12 -12.74 -17.74 -17.99
N ASP A 13 -12.48 -18.37 -16.84
CA ASP A 13 -12.61 -17.76 -15.53
C ASP A 13 -11.45 -16.80 -15.25
N ASP A 14 -10.25 -17.15 -15.74
CA ASP A 14 -9.08 -16.27 -15.65
C ASP A 14 -9.26 -15.01 -16.50
N SER A 15 -9.91 -15.13 -17.66
CA SER A 15 -10.13 -14.00 -18.55
C SER A 15 -11.25 -13.08 -18.06
N ALA A 16 -12.13 -13.55 -17.22
CA ALA A 16 -13.07 -12.69 -16.53
C ALA A 16 -12.26 -11.88 -15.52
N ALA A 17 -11.71 -10.75 -15.98
CA ALA A 17 -10.92 -9.84 -15.17
C ALA A 17 -11.25 -9.97 -13.69
N ALA A 18 -10.60 -10.95 -13.05
CA ALA A 18 -10.83 -11.17 -11.63
C ALA A 18 -10.57 -9.83 -10.94
N PRO A 19 -11.55 -9.28 -10.23
CA PRO A 19 -11.27 -8.12 -9.43
C PRO A 19 -10.08 -8.43 -8.55
N ALA A 20 -9.28 -7.43 -8.25
CA ALA A 20 -8.20 -7.57 -7.29
C ALA A 20 -8.70 -8.43 -6.14
N ASP A 21 -7.94 -9.45 -5.74
CA ASP A 21 -8.30 -10.36 -4.66
C ASP A 21 -8.75 -9.52 -3.46
N PRO A 22 -10.02 -9.59 -3.04
CA PRO A 22 -10.50 -8.78 -1.93
C PRO A 22 -9.72 -9.04 -0.63
N ALA A 23 -9.04 -10.19 -0.54
CA ALA A 23 -8.19 -10.48 0.60
C ALA A 23 -6.91 -9.64 0.63
N LEU A 24 -6.56 -8.93 -0.45
CA LEU A 24 -5.40 -8.04 -0.50
C LEU A 24 -5.71 -6.62 -0.01
N GLU A 25 -6.96 -6.25 0.09
CA GLU A 25 -7.35 -4.90 0.45
C GLU A 25 -8.04 -4.84 1.81
N ILE A 26 -7.85 -3.71 2.47
CA ILE A 26 -8.49 -3.40 3.75
C ILE A 26 -8.95 -1.94 3.70
N SER A 27 -10.08 -1.64 4.33
CA SER A 27 -10.57 -0.26 4.38
C SER A 27 -9.67 0.62 5.25
N LEU A 28 -9.65 1.90 4.95
CA LEU A 28 -8.89 2.86 5.74
C LEU A 28 -9.35 2.92 7.21
N PRO A 29 -10.66 3.02 7.52
CA PRO A 29 -11.08 3.04 8.92
C PRO A 29 -10.62 1.84 9.72
N THR A 30 -10.73 0.63 9.17
CA THR A 30 -10.26 -0.59 9.83
C THR A 30 -8.74 -0.55 10.01
N SER A 31 -8.01 -0.07 9.00
CA SER A 31 -6.56 0.08 9.08
C SER A 31 -6.15 0.98 10.24
N LEU A 32 -6.81 2.12 10.39
CA LEU A 32 -6.52 3.07 11.46
C LEU A 32 -6.81 2.47 12.84
N GLU A 33 -7.91 1.72 12.97
CA GLU A 33 -8.26 1.03 14.21
C GLU A 33 -7.21 -0.01 14.60
N LEU A 34 -6.76 -0.82 13.63
CA LEU A 34 -5.73 -1.81 13.89
C LEU A 34 -4.42 -1.18 14.34
N CYS A 35 -4.05 -0.06 13.73
CA CYS A 35 -2.84 0.67 14.14
C CYS A 35 -2.99 1.24 15.55
N GLN A 36 -4.14 1.81 15.89
CA GLN A 36 -4.40 2.35 17.23
C GLN A 36 -4.33 1.27 18.31
N LEU A 37 -4.76 0.06 17.98
CA LEU A 37 -4.68 -1.07 18.90
C LEU A 37 -3.29 -1.70 18.99
N GLY A 38 -2.34 -1.20 18.21
CA GLY A 38 -1.00 -1.77 18.17
C GLY A 38 -0.92 -3.13 17.48
N LEU A 39 -1.93 -3.50 16.70
CA LEU A 39 -2.00 -4.80 16.01
C LEU A 39 -1.43 -4.76 14.60
N ALA A 40 -1.19 -3.59 14.06
CA ALA A 40 -0.70 -3.43 12.71
C ALA A 40 0.26 -2.25 12.61
N THR A 41 1.16 -2.33 11.64
CA THR A 41 2.05 -1.24 11.26
C THR A 41 1.65 -0.75 9.88
N MET A 42 1.54 0.57 9.71
CA MET A 42 1.26 1.17 8.42
C MET A 42 2.55 1.65 7.78
N VAL A 43 2.76 1.23 6.54
CA VAL A 43 3.95 1.55 5.76
C VAL A 43 3.54 2.37 4.54
N ASP A 44 4.06 3.58 4.44
CA ASP A 44 3.84 4.46 3.29
C ASP A 44 4.95 4.19 2.27
N ILE A 45 4.55 3.76 1.08
CA ILE A 45 5.48 3.37 0.02
C ILE A 45 5.64 4.44 -1.06
N ARG A 46 5.07 5.63 -0.82
CA ARG A 46 5.20 6.75 -1.75
C ARG A 46 6.63 7.26 -1.77
N GLN A 47 6.94 8.03 -2.79
CA GLN A 47 8.24 8.68 -2.88
C GLN A 47 8.32 9.86 -1.91
N ALA A 48 9.53 10.19 -1.48
CA ALA A 48 9.76 11.25 -0.50
C ALA A 48 9.12 12.57 -0.91
N PHE A 49 9.24 12.95 -2.19
CA PHE A 49 8.68 14.22 -2.65
C PHE A 49 7.16 14.26 -2.62
N GLU A 50 6.47 13.12 -2.77
CA GLU A 50 5.01 13.07 -2.63
C GLU A 50 4.61 13.41 -1.19
N ILE A 51 5.34 12.89 -0.23
CA ILE A 51 5.11 13.16 1.19
C ILE A 51 5.39 14.62 1.51
N GLU A 52 6.48 15.18 0.98
CA GLU A 52 6.81 16.58 1.18
C GLU A 52 5.75 17.52 0.61
N LEU A 53 5.19 17.20 -0.54
CA LEU A 53 4.19 18.05 -1.20
C LEU A 53 2.80 17.89 -0.60
N LYS A 54 2.43 16.70 -0.15
CA LYS A 54 1.04 16.38 0.21
C LYS A 54 0.83 16.03 1.67
N GLY A 55 1.89 15.77 2.41
CA GLY A 55 1.81 15.25 3.76
C GLY A 55 1.66 13.75 3.82
N ALA A 56 1.53 13.21 5.01
CA ALA A 56 1.43 11.77 5.27
C ALA A 56 0.38 11.48 6.33
N ILE A 57 -0.11 10.25 6.37
CA ILE A 57 -0.92 9.77 7.47
C ILE A 57 -0.02 9.69 8.70
N PRO A 58 -0.43 10.22 9.85
CA PRO A 58 0.39 10.18 11.07
C PRO A 58 0.79 8.76 11.46
N ASP A 59 1.96 8.63 12.07
CA ASP A 59 2.48 7.37 12.62
C ASP A 59 2.74 6.28 11.57
N THR A 60 2.94 6.65 10.31
CA THR A 60 3.34 5.72 9.27
C THR A 60 4.87 5.62 9.20
N VAL A 61 5.34 4.43 8.83
CA VAL A 61 6.75 4.21 8.52
C VAL A 61 6.94 4.44 7.02
N HIS A 62 7.88 5.29 6.65
CA HIS A 62 8.12 5.57 5.23
C HIS A 62 9.18 4.61 4.66
N ILE A 63 8.77 3.76 3.74
CA ILE A 63 9.65 2.85 3.01
C ILE A 63 9.24 2.91 1.54
N PRO A 64 9.91 3.71 0.71
CA PRO A 64 9.51 3.85 -0.68
C PRO A 64 9.69 2.53 -1.44
N LEU A 65 8.69 2.20 -2.27
CA LEU A 65 8.74 1.02 -3.12
C LEU A 65 9.74 1.22 -4.25
N PHE A 66 9.80 2.43 -4.79
CA PHE A 66 10.79 2.84 -5.77
C PHE A 66 11.01 4.34 -5.64
N GLU A 67 12.13 4.80 -6.12
CA GLU A 67 12.44 6.23 -6.12
C GLU A 67 12.71 6.71 -7.54
N VAL A 68 12.03 7.78 -7.90
CA VAL A 68 12.34 8.55 -9.10
C VAL A 68 12.96 9.84 -8.63
N LYS A 69 14.19 10.07 -9.03
CA LYS A 69 14.87 11.32 -8.71
C LYS A 69 14.39 12.41 -9.67
N GLN A 70 13.21 12.95 -9.39
CA GLN A 70 12.74 14.13 -10.11
C GLN A 70 12.61 15.29 -9.14
N LEU A 71 13.37 16.34 -9.43
CA LEU A 71 13.18 17.62 -8.79
C LEU A 71 12.06 18.33 -9.54
N LEU A 72 10.86 18.25 -8.98
CA LEU A 72 9.74 19.01 -9.50
C LEU A 72 9.72 20.37 -8.82
N GLY A 73 9.84 21.43 -9.61
CA GLY A 73 9.72 22.78 -9.07
C GLY A 73 8.28 23.24 -8.89
N HIS A 74 7.31 22.34 -8.99
CA HIS A 74 5.88 22.66 -8.91
C HIS A 74 5.12 21.48 -8.26
N PRO A 75 3.91 21.68 -7.77
CA PRO A 75 3.05 20.59 -7.30
C PRO A 75 2.80 19.58 -8.43
N LEU A 76 2.59 18.32 -8.04
CA LEU A 76 2.26 17.28 -9.00
C LEU A 76 0.95 17.60 -9.72
N THR A 77 0.98 17.54 -11.04
CA THR A 77 -0.25 17.58 -11.85
C THR A 77 -0.96 16.23 -11.75
N GLU A 78 -2.24 16.19 -12.13
CA GLU A 78 -2.99 14.92 -12.14
C GLU A 78 -2.34 13.89 -13.06
N ASP A 79 -1.87 14.31 -14.23
CA ASP A 79 -1.20 13.42 -15.17
C ASP A 79 0.10 12.83 -14.58
N GLU A 80 0.89 13.68 -13.95
CA GLU A 80 2.11 13.23 -13.27
C GLU A 80 1.80 12.25 -12.14
N GLN A 81 0.76 12.52 -11.37
CA GLN A 81 0.35 11.62 -10.29
C GLN A 81 -0.13 10.27 -10.86
N ASP A 82 -0.87 10.28 -11.96
CA ASP A 82 -1.32 9.06 -12.62
C ASP A 82 -0.14 8.21 -13.11
N ILE A 83 0.89 8.85 -13.66
CA ILE A 83 2.10 8.15 -14.08
C ILE A 83 2.78 7.49 -12.89
N LEU A 84 2.89 8.19 -11.78
CA LEU A 84 3.45 7.62 -10.55
C LEU A 84 2.62 6.46 -10.04
N ASP A 85 1.31 6.60 -10.01
CA ASP A 85 0.40 5.58 -9.49
C ASP A 85 0.43 4.31 -10.36
N ALA A 86 0.72 4.44 -11.65
CA ALA A 86 0.87 3.32 -12.56
C ALA A 86 2.29 2.76 -12.56
N GLY A 87 3.24 3.43 -11.92
CA GLY A 87 4.65 3.04 -11.90
C GLY A 87 4.87 1.70 -11.22
N ARG A 88 5.85 0.97 -11.73
CA ARG A 88 6.25 -0.32 -11.17
C ARG A 88 7.72 -0.26 -10.78
N PRO A 89 8.08 -0.95 -9.70
CA PRO A 89 9.48 -1.00 -9.27
C PRO A 89 10.31 -1.87 -10.22
N THR A 90 11.59 -1.54 -10.31
CA THR A 90 12.58 -2.42 -10.95
C THR A 90 12.93 -3.58 -10.02
N PRO A 91 13.59 -4.65 -10.50
CA PRO A 91 14.05 -5.72 -9.60
C PRO A 91 14.96 -5.23 -8.48
N VAL A 92 15.78 -4.23 -8.74
CA VAL A 92 16.64 -3.62 -7.70
C VAL A 92 15.80 -2.90 -6.65
N ASP A 93 14.78 -2.17 -7.08
CA ASP A 93 13.84 -1.50 -6.18
C ASP A 93 13.13 -2.52 -5.28
N VAL A 94 12.63 -3.60 -5.85
CA VAL A 94 11.94 -4.67 -5.11
C VAL A 94 12.86 -5.28 -4.06
N GLN A 95 14.11 -5.55 -4.42
CA GLN A 95 15.09 -6.11 -3.50
C GLN A 95 15.37 -5.15 -2.34
N GLY A 96 15.56 -3.87 -2.62
CA GLY A 96 15.79 -2.85 -1.60
C GLY A 96 14.60 -2.69 -0.67
N PHE A 97 13.42 -2.65 -1.23
CA PHE A 97 12.16 -2.55 -0.49
C PHE A 97 12.00 -3.74 0.47
N PHE A 98 12.14 -4.95 -0.07
CA PHE A 98 12.01 -6.18 0.73
C PHE A 98 13.06 -6.25 1.83
N THR A 99 14.30 -5.91 1.53
CA THR A 99 15.39 -5.92 2.51
C THR A 99 15.07 -4.97 3.67
N THR A 100 14.56 -3.78 3.37
CA THR A 100 14.22 -2.79 4.39
C THR A 100 13.05 -3.25 5.25
N ILE A 101 12.00 -3.77 4.64
CA ILE A 101 10.85 -4.29 5.37
C ILE A 101 11.26 -5.47 6.26
N ASN A 102 12.02 -6.40 5.71
CA ASN A 102 12.44 -7.59 6.45
C ASN A 102 13.34 -7.25 7.64
N ARG A 103 14.12 -6.18 7.56
CA ARG A 103 14.94 -5.71 8.66
C ARG A 103 14.11 -5.09 9.78
N LEU A 104 13.04 -4.38 9.43
CA LEU A 104 12.18 -3.69 10.40
C LEU A 104 11.12 -4.64 10.98
N HIS A 105 10.69 -5.63 10.23
CA HIS A 105 9.66 -6.58 10.61
C HIS A 105 10.21 -7.99 10.56
N HIS A 106 10.85 -8.42 11.66
CA HIS A 106 11.45 -9.75 11.75
C HIS A 106 10.40 -10.87 11.81
N VAL A 107 9.19 -10.54 12.25
CA VAL A 107 8.11 -11.51 12.38
C VAL A 107 7.20 -11.37 11.17
N HIS A 108 7.26 -12.33 10.27
CA HIS A 108 6.49 -12.30 9.02
C HIS A 108 4.97 -12.44 9.24
N ASP A 109 4.54 -12.77 10.46
CA ASP A 109 3.14 -12.92 10.81
C ASP A 109 2.47 -11.60 11.23
N GLN A 110 3.20 -10.51 11.17
CA GLN A 110 2.66 -9.19 11.50
C GLN A 110 1.70 -8.70 10.42
N ILE A 111 0.70 -7.93 10.84
CA ILE A 111 -0.18 -7.23 9.91
C ILE A 111 0.57 -5.98 9.44
N VAL A 112 0.87 -5.95 8.15
CA VAL A 112 1.56 -4.82 7.50
C VAL A 112 0.57 -4.18 6.54
N LEU A 113 0.22 -2.93 6.82
CA LEU A 113 -0.74 -2.17 6.02
C LEU A 113 0.02 -1.23 5.10
N ILE A 114 -0.10 -1.46 3.81
CA ILE A 114 0.65 -0.71 2.81
C ILE A 114 -0.23 0.40 2.26
N VAL A 115 0.28 1.63 2.31
CA VAL A 115 -0.42 2.79 1.79
C VAL A 115 0.39 3.46 0.69
N CYS A 116 -0.28 3.82 -0.39
CA CYS A 116 0.27 4.69 -1.42
C CYS A 116 -0.70 5.84 -1.67
N ASN A 117 -0.63 6.50 -2.81
CA ASN A 117 -1.51 7.63 -3.07
C ASN A 117 -2.96 7.20 -3.34
N SER A 118 -3.18 6.25 -4.24
CA SER A 118 -4.52 5.85 -4.72
C SER A 118 -4.91 4.41 -4.38
N GLY A 119 -3.97 3.60 -3.93
CA GLY A 119 -4.17 2.17 -3.68
C GLY A 119 -3.63 1.26 -4.78
N ARG A 120 -3.12 1.79 -5.87
CA ARG A 120 -2.60 0.99 -6.99
C ARG A 120 -1.23 0.39 -6.71
N ARG A 121 -0.26 1.23 -6.35
CA ARG A 121 1.10 0.77 -6.01
C ARG A 121 1.08 -0.14 -4.79
N SER A 122 0.24 0.18 -3.81
CA SER A 122 0.15 -0.61 -2.58
C SER A 122 -0.46 -1.98 -2.80
N LEU A 123 -1.37 -2.11 -3.76
CA LEU A 123 -1.93 -3.42 -4.11
C LEU A 123 -0.84 -4.33 -4.68
N TYR A 124 -0.02 -3.79 -5.58
CA TYR A 124 1.14 -4.50 -6.11
C TYR A 124 2.12 -4.89 -5.00
N ALA A 125 2.44 -3.94 -4.12
CA ALA A 125 3.37 -4.17 -3.01
C ALA A 125 2.87 -5.21 -2.02
N ALA A 126 1.57 -5.22 -1.71
CA ALA A 126 0.98 -6.20 -0.82
C ALA A 126 1.11 -7.62 -1.41
N GLN A 127 0.88 -7.77 -2.71
CA GLN A 127 1.06 -9.05 -3.36
C GLN A 127 2.53 -9.49 -3.33
N LEU A 128 3.46 -8.59 -3.60
CA LEU A 128 4.88 -8.88 -3.50
C LEU A 128 5.26 -9.39 -2.12
N LEU A 129 4.79 -8.71 -1.08
CA LEU A 129 5.09 -9.09 0.30
C LEU A 129 4.51 -10.46 0.65
N ARG A 130 3.30 -10.76 0.21
CA ARG A 130 2.72 -12.09 0.42
C ARG A 130 3.53 -13.17 -0.27
N ASP A 131 3.96 -12.92 -1.49
CA ASP A 131 4.80 -13.87 -2.22
C ASP A 131 6.15 -14.08 -1.54
N MET A 132 6.60 -13.11 -0.78
CA MET A 132 7.88 -13.15 -0.05
C MET A 132 7.74 -13.59 1.41
N GLY A 133 6.57 -14.05 1.83
CA GLY A 133 6.39 -14.64 3.14
C GLY A 133 5.71 -13.77 4.19
N TYR A 134 5.05 -12.68 3.78
CA TYR A 134 4.24 -11.84 4.68
C TYR A 134 2.75 -12.09 4.41
N PRO A 135 2.14 -13.10 5.03
CA PRO A 135 0.76 -13.50 4.69
C PRO A 135 -0.29 -12.48 5.09
N LYS A 136 0.05 -11.56 5.97
CA LYS A 136 -0.86 -10.52 6.48
C LYS A 136 -0.52 -9.12 5.95
N ALA A 137 0.13 -9.05 4.78
CA ALA A 137 0.32 -7.78 4.08
C ALA A 137 -0.96 -7.43 3.35
N LEU A 138 -1.44 -6.20 3.55
CA LEU A 138 -2.70 -5.70 3.00
C LEU A 138 -2.51 -4.31 2.41
N SER A 139 -3.20 -4.03 1.33
CA SER A 139 -3.23 -2.71 0.72
C SER A 139 -4.36 -1.90 1.33
N VAL A 140 -4.06 -0.69 1.78
CA VAL A 140 -5.10 0.23 2.27
C VAL A 140 -5.85 0.80 1.08
N ALA A 141 -7.13 0.45 0.96
CA ALA A 141 -7.97 0.85 -0.15
C ALA A 141 -8.08 2.38 -0.25
N GLY A 142 -7.86 2.90 -1.45
CA GLY A 142 -7.92 4.33 -1.71
C GLY A 142 -6.72 5.13 -1.22
N GLY A 143 -5.83 4.54 -0.44
CA GLY A 143 -4.56 5.12 -0.03
C GLY A 143 -4.67 6.46 0.69
N PHE A 144 -3.66 7.28 0.48
CA PHE A 144 -3.60 8.62 1.08
C PHE A 144 -4.76 9.52 0.63
N GLN A 145 -5.25 9.34 -0.59
CA GLN A 145 -6.43 10.09 -1.07
C GLN A 145 -7.65 9.80 -0.21
N ALA A 146 -7.87 8.54 0.17
CA ALA A 146 -8.96 8.17 1.08
C ALA A 146 -8.81 8.85 2.43
N TRP A 147 -7.59 8.90 2.96
CA TRP A 147 -7.32 9.58 4.24
C TRP A 147 -7.60 11.08 4.13
N LYS A 148 -7.19 11.72 3.05
CA LYS A 148 -7.48 13.15 2.82
C LYS A 148 -8.99 13.40 2.77
N LYS A 149 -9.75 12.55 2.10
CA LYS A 149 -11.21 12.66 2.06
C LYS A 149 -11.83 12.49 3.44
N LEU A 150 -11.32 11.53 4.21
CA LEU A 150 -11.79 11.30 5.58
C LEU A 150 -11.52 12.52 6.45
N GLN A 151 -10.36 13.14 6.35
CA GLN A 151 -10.02 14.36 7.08
C GLN A 151 -10.91 15.52 6.69
N ALA A 152 -11.18 15.70 5.39
CA ALA A 152 -12.04 16.76 4.89
C ALA A 152 -13.50 16.59 5.34
N ALA A 153 -13.96 15.34 5.48
CA ALA A 153 -15.32 15.02 5.91
C ALA A 153 -15.48 14.99 7.43
N ALA A 154 -14.37 14.96 8.17
CA ALA A 154 -14.43 14.92 9.62
C ALA A 154 -15.07 16.20 10.16
N PRO A 155 -16.00 16.11 11.13
CA PRO A 155 -16.55 17.30 11.76
C PRO A 155 -15.43 18.06 12.47
N ALA A 156 -15.55 19.38 12.50
CA ALA A 156 -14.60 20.21 13.26
C ALA A 156 -14.57 19.72 14.71
N PRO A 157 -13.38 19.63 15.33
CA PRO A 157 -13.31 19.23 16.72
C PRO A 157 -14.16 20.17 17.57
N ALA A 158 -14.94 19.59 18.47
CA ALA A 158 -15.77 20.35 19.37
C ALA A 158 -14.87 21.32 20.16
N GLN A 159 -15.19 22.59 20.08
CA GLN A 159 -14.49 23.57 20.89
C GLN A 159 -14.80 23.30 22.36
N PRO A 160 -13.80 23.31 23.24
CA PRO A 160 -14.05 23.18 24.67
C PRO A 160 -14.87 24.31 25.21
#